data_819cc52fdea99572da46572703ab4aae
#
_entry.id   819cc52fdea99572da46572703ab4aae
#
_cell.length_a   1.000
_cell.length_b   1.000
_cell.length_c   1.000
_cell.angle_alpha   90.00
_cell.angle_beta   90.00
_cell.angle_gamma   90.00
#
_symmetry.space_group_name_H-M   'P 1'
#
loop_
_entity.id
_entity.type
_entity.pdbx_description
1 polymer ?
#
loop_
_entity_poly.entity_id
_entity_poly.type
_entity_poly.pdbx_seq_one_letter_code
_entity_poly.pdbx_strand_id
1 'polypeptide(L)'
;MALQCGIVGLPNVGKSTLFNCLSNAKAQAANFPFCTIEPNVGVITVPDERLNKLAELIHPQRIVPTTVEIVDIAGLVKGASKGEGLGNKFLANIRETDAILHVLRCFDDDNVTHVDGTINPLRDKEIIDYELQIKDLDTVDRSIQKTQKQAQTGGDKTAKLALEVLLKYKSALEQGKAARTVQFETKDELKVAKELFLLTNKPVLYVCNVDEASAITGNKYVEMIREAVKEEGAVILIVAAKIESEIAEFETYDERQMFLNEIGLEESGVNRLIKAAYKLLNLETYITAGEPEVRAWTYVKGSKAPQCAGVIHTDFEKGFIRAEVIKYNDYIQYKSEAAVKEAGKLGVEGKEYIVQDGDIMHFRFNV
;
A
#
# COMPACT_ATOMS: atom_id res chain seq x y z
N MET A 1 13.10 5.58 -3.98
CA MET A 1 12.10 5.05 -4.92
C MET A 1 10.76 5.14 -4.22
N ALA A 2 9.70 5.52 -4.92
CA ALA A 2 8.35 5.47 -4.38
C ALA A 2 7.98 4.00 -4.13
N LEU A 3 7.24 3.73 -3.03
CA LEU A 3 6.74 2.40 -2.74
C LEU A 3 5.51 2.09 -3.61
N GLN A 4 5.42 0.86 -4.11
CA GLN A 4 4.45 0.46 -5.12
C GLN A 4 3.54 -0.67 -4.63
N CYS A 5 2.24 -0.56 -4.91
CA CYS A 5 1.30 -1.66 -4.78
C CYS A 5 1.03 -2.31 -6.14
N GLY A 6 1.17 -3.62 -6.24
CA GLY A 6 0.75 -4.39 -7.41
C GLY A 6 -0.70 -4.83 -7.30
N ILE A 7 -1.55 -4.45 -8.26
CA ILE A 7 -2.92 -4.97 -8.31
C ILE A 7 -2.94 -6.26 -9.12
N VAL A 8 -3.40 -7.35 -8.49
CA VAL A 8 -3.46 -8.69 -9.08
C VAL A 8 -4.86 -9.28 -8.98
N GLY A 9 -5.18 -10.24 -9.82
CA GLY A 9 -6.44 -10.98 -9.81
C GLY A 9 -6.58 -11.83 -11.06
N LEU A 10 -7.46 -12.82 -11.01
CA LEU A 10 -7.82 -13.62 -12.19
C LEU A 10 -8.52 -12.73 -13.25
N PRO A 11 -8.63 -13.21 -14.50
CA PRO A 11 -9.43 -12.50 -15.50
C PRO A 11 -10.89 -12.31 -15.06
N ASN A 12 -11.49 -11.19 -15.47
CA ASN A 12 -12.91 -10.87 -15.25
C ASN A 12 -13.35 -10.70 -13.78
N VAL A 13 -12.41 -10.40 -12.86
CA VAL A 13 -12.73 -10.08 -11.45
C VAL A 13 -13.02 -8.59 -11.21
N GLY A 14 -12.93 -7.74 -12.24
CA GLY A 14 -13.10 -6.28 -12.14
C GLY A 14 -11.79 -5.51 -11.91
N LYS A 15 -10.62 -6.17 -12.04
CA LYS A 15 -9.30 -5.57 -11.84
C LYS A 15 -9.07 -4.33 -12.70
N SER A 16 -9.28 -4.44 -14.02
CA SER A 16 -9.06 -3.32 -14.97
C SER A 16 -10.06 -2.19 -14.75
N THR A 17 -11.30 -2.49 -14.37
CA THR A 17 -12.30 -1.49 -13.99
C THR A 17 -11.83 -0.68 -12.80
N LEU A 18 -11.42 -1.33 -11.72
CA LEU A 18 -10.87 -0.66 -10.53
C LEU A 18 -9.61 0.14 -10.85
N PHE A 19 -8.69 -0.40 -11.66
CA PHE A 19 -7.49 0.32 -12.06
C PHE A 19 -7.81 1.57 -12.88
N ASN A 20 -8.79 1.51 -13.77
CA ASN A 20 -9.26 2.67 -14.54
C ASN A 20 -9.89 3.72 -13.63
N CYS A 21 -10.72 3.33 -12.66
CA CYS A 21 -11.29 4.26 -11.67
C CYS A 21 -10.20 4.94 -10.85
N LEU A 22 -9.18 4.20 -10.42
CA LEU A 22 -8.01 4.73 -9.74
C LEU A 22 -7.23 5.72 -10.62
N SER A 23 -7.06 5.41 -11.92
CA SER A 23 -6.35 6.26 -12.87
C SER A 23 -7.15 7.52 -13.23
N ASN A 24 -8.48 7.44 -13.32
CA ASN A 24 -9.36 8.59 -13.54
C ASN A 24 -9.38 9.54 -12.33
N ALA A 25 -9.27 9.04 -11.11
CA ALA A 25 -9.07 9.87 -9.93
C ALA A 25 -7.79 10.75 -10.03
N LYS A 26 -6.80 10.34 -10.83
CA LYS A 26 -5.61 11.13 -11.19
C LYS A 26 -5.94 12.33 -12.06
N ALA A 27 -6.81 12.20 -13.06
CA ALA A 27 -7.13 13.27 -14.00
C ALA A 27 -7.78 14.48 -13.33
N GLN A 28 -8.45 14.27 -12.20
CA GLN A 28 -9.13 15.30 -11.43
C GLN A 28 -8.20 16.02 -10.43
N ALA A 29 -7.08 15.41 -10.08
CA ALA A 29 -6.02 16.03 -9.27
C ALA A 29 -4.92 16.68 -10.13
N ALA A 30 -5.16 16.83 -11.44
CA ALA A 30 -4.19 17.23 -12.43
C ALA A 30 -3.69 18.66 -12.21
N ASN A 31 -2.44 18.73 -11.79
CA ASN A 31 -1.43 19.71 -12.24
C ASN A 31 -0.05 19.36 -11.64
N PHE A 32 0.31 18.07 -11.59
CA PHE A 32 1.67 17.68 -11.22
C PHE A 32 2.56 17.65 -12.47
N PRO A 33 3.55 18.58 -12.61
CA PRO A 33 4.60 18.43 -13.59
C PRO A 33 5.49 17.24 -13.15
N PHE A 34 5.88 16.37 -14.10
CA PHE A 34 6.80 15.23 -13.95
C PHE A 34 6.20 13.83 -13.69
N CYS A 35 4.97 13.53 -14.09
CA CYS A 35 4.54 12.14 -14.17
C CYS A 35 4.88 11.56 -15.54
N THR A 36 5.93 10.78 -15.65
CA THR A 36 6.16 9.84 -16.77
C THR A 36 5.03 8.82 -16.74
N ILE A 37 4.25 8.74 -17.82
CA ILE A 37 3.18 7.77 -18.00
C ILE A 37 3.85 6.48 -18.48
N GLU A 38 4.24 5.61 -17.56
CA GLU A 38 4.54 4.23 -17.93
C GLU A 38 3.23 3.48 -18.12
N PRO A 39 3.07 2.68 -19.19
CA PRO A 39 1.88 1.86 -19.36
C PRO A 39 1.78 0.92 -18.15
N ASN A 40 0.61 0.91 -17.51
CA ASN A 40 0.24 0.11 -16.35
C ASN A 40 0.73 0.63 -14.96
N VAL A 41 1.28 1.84 -14.84
CA VAL A 41 1.59 2.47 -13.55
C VAL A 41 0.69 3.68 -13.34
N GLY A 42 -0.15 3.63 -12.30
CA GLY A 42 -0.96 4.74 -11.83
C GLY A 42 -0.30 5.43 -10.64
N VAL A 43 0.06 6.71 -10.77
CA VAL A 43 0.45 7.55 -9.63
C VAL A 43 -0.82 8.25 -9.14
N ILE A 44 -1.28 7.91 -7.95
CA ILE A 44 -2.62 8.25 -7.47
C ILE A 44 -2.50 9.14 -6.23
N THR A 45 -3.25 10.23 -6.21
CA THR A 45 -3.30 11.14 -5.07
C THR A 45 -3.97 10.47 -3.87
N VAL A 46 -3.34 10.57 -2.70
CA VAL A 46 -3.91 10.10 -1.44
C VAL A 46 -4.86 11.17 -0.90
N PRO A 47 -6.16 10.88 -0.74
CA PRO A 47 -7.11 11.83 -0.18
C PRO A 47 -6.77 12.15 1.30
N ASP A 48 -6.58 13.42 1.61
CA ASP A 48 -6.29 13.89 2.97
C ASP A 48 -6.98 15.22 3.25
N GLU A 49 -8.08 15.18 3.99
CA GLU A 49 -8.88 16.36 4.35
C GLU A 49 -8.12 17.37 5.21
N ARG A 50 -7.05 16.94 5.89
CA ARG A 50 -6.22 17.81 6.72
C ARG A 50 -5.59 18.93 5.91
N LEU A 51 -5.22 18.63 4.64
CA LEU A 51 -4.64 19.64 3.73
C LEU A 51 -5.66 20.73 3.39
N ASN A 52 -6.90 20.36 3.11
CA ASN A 52 -7.96 21.32 2.78
C ASN A 52 -8.26 22.23 3.96
N LYS A 53 -8.40 21.69 5.16
CA LYS A 53 -8.63 22.46 6.39
C LYS A 53 -7.47 23.40 6.74
N LEU A 54 -6.23 22.96 6.51
CA LEU A 54 -5.07 23.86 6.69
C LEU A 54 -5.04 24.94 5.61
N ALA A 55 -5.39 24.62 4.37
CA ALA A 55 -5.44 25.61 3.30
C ALA A 55 -6.50 26.69 3.54
N GLU A 56 -7.64 26.37 4.14
CA GLU A 56 -8.66 27.34 4.55
C GLU A 56 -8.15 28.33 5.61
N LEU A 57 -7.19 27.92 6.44
CA LEU A 57 -6.62 28.77 7.48
C LEU A 57 -5.41 29.60 7.00
N ILE A 58 -4.60 29.01 6.10
CA ILE A 58 -3.30 29.56 5.68
C ILE A 58 -3.44 30.36 4.38
N HIS A 59 -4.44 30.02 3.54
CA HIS A 59 -4.62 30.56 2.19
C HIS A 59 -3.36 30.45 1.30
N PRO A 60 -2.81 29.23 1.14
CA PRO A 60 -1.57 29.02 0.40
C PRO A 60 -1.76 29.24 -1.09
N GLN A 61 -0.67 29.52 -1.81
CA GLN A 61 -0.70 29.64 -3.27
C GLN A 61 -0.97 28.30 -3.95
N ARG A 62 -0.59 27.17 -3.30
CA ARG A 62 -0.84 25.82 -3.79
C ARG A 62 -0.98 24.80 -2.66
N ILE A 63 -1.75 23.74 -2.95
CA ILE A 63 -1.89 22.56 -2.10
C ILE A 63 -1.23 21.39 -2.81
N VAL A 64 -0.34 20.67 -2.14
CA VAL A 64 0.39 19.54 -2.72
C VAL A 64 0.14 18.27 -1.88
N PRO A 65 -0.80 17.41 -2.29
CA PRO A 65 -1.06 16.14 -1.61
C PRO A 65 0.06 15.13 -1.86
N THR A 66 0.09 14.06 -1.09
CA THR A 66 0.95 12.91 -1.34
C THR A 66 0.35 11.97 -2.36
N THR A 67 1.17 11.05 -2.89
CA THR A 67 0.76 10.07 -3.89
C THR A 67 1.22 8.66 -3.51
N VAL A 68 0.51 7.66 -4.03
CA VAL A 68 0.89 6.25 -4.01
C VAL A 68 0.94 5.71 -5.43
N GLU A 69 1.87 4.82 -5.71
CA GLU A 69 1.97 4.16 -7.01
C GLU A 69 1.24 2.82 -6.97
N ILE A 70 0.35 2.61 -7.94
CA ILE A 70 -0.35 1.34 -8.14
C ILE A 70 -0.04 0.84 -9.54
N VAL A 71 0.46 -0.41 -9.62
CA VAL A 71 0.86 -1.07 -10.87
C VAL A 71 -0.18 -2.11 -11.25
N ASP A 72 -0.77 -1.97 -12.45
CA ASP A 72 -1.64 -3.02 -13.00
C ASP A 72 -0.79 -4.19 -13.49
N ILE A 73 -0.82 -5.27 -12.74
CA ILE A 73 -0.12 -6.50 -13.11
C ILE A 73 -1.08 -7.38 -13.91
N ALA A 74 -0.71 -7.65 -15.17
CA ALA A 74 -1.52 -8.47 -16.08
C ALA A 74 -1.94 -9.78 -15.41
N GLY A 75 -3.21 -10.17 -15.62
CA GLY A 75 -3.81 -11.31 -14.91
C GLY A 75 -3.03 -12.60 -15.04
N LEU A 76 -2.99 -13.36 -13.95
CA LEU A 76 -2.38 -14.68 -13.88
C LEU A 76 -3.19 -15.68 -14.72
N VAL A 77 -2.50 -16.49 -15.49
CA VAL A 77 -3.05 -17.71 -16.09
C VAL A 77 -2.51 -18.89 -15.28
N LYS A 78 -3.34 -19.86 -14.97
CA LYS A 78 -2.98 -21.11 -14.27
C LYS A 78 -1.74 -21.75 -14.92
N GLY A 79 -0.72 -22.10 -14.11
CA GLY A 79 0.54 -22.66 -14.60
C GLY A 79 1.66 -21.63 -14.82
N ALA A 80 1.51 -20.41 -14.35
CA ALA A 80 2.51 -19.35 -14.46
C ALA A 80 3.86 -19.71 -13.83
N SER A 81 3.87 -20.50 -12.76
CA SER A 81 5.08 -20.95 -12.06
C SER A 81 5.91 -21.94 -12.88
N LYS A 82 5.31 -22.65 -13.85
CA LYS A 82 6.00 -23.62 -14.71
C LYS A 82 6.85 -22.98 -15.82
N GLY A 83 6.90 -21.65 -15.90
CA GLY A 83 7.95 -20.96 -16.63
C GLY A 83 7.69 -20.68 -18.10
N GLU A 84 6.47 -20.78 -18.60
CA GLU A 84 6.16 -20.43 -19.98
C GLU A 84 5.62 -18.98 -20.11
N GLY A 85 6.38 -18.12 -20.79
CA GLY A 85 5.93 -16.84 -21.32
C GLY A 85 5.41 -15.80 -20.31
N LEU A 86 4.11 -15.56 -20.32
CA LEU A 86 3.43 -14.51 -19.55
C LEU A 86 3.51 -14.68 -18.02
N GLY A 87 3.62 -15.92 -17.53
CA GLY A 87 3.70 -16.21 -16.10
C GLY A 87 4.99 -15.68 -15.46
N ASN A 88 6.13 -15.81 -16.13
CA ASN A 88 7.39 -15.25 -15.62
C ASN A 88 7.36 -13.72 -15.55
N LYS A 89 6.71 -13.05 -16.51
CA LYS A 89 6.51 -11.61 -16.52
C LYS A 89 5.65 -11.15 -15.32
N PHE A 90 4.55 -11.87 -15.07
CA PHE A 90 3.68 -11.65 -13.91
C PHE A 90 4.45 -11.73 -12.59
N LEU A 91 5.20 -12.81 -12.39
CA LEU A 91 6.01 -13.02 -11.18
C LEU A 91 7.13 -11.97 -11.03
N ALA A 92 7.73 -11.52 -12.13
CA ALA A 92 8.74 -10.45 -12.13
C ALA A 92 8.10 -9.12 -11.69
N ASN A 93 6.95 -8.77 -12.26
CA ASN A 93 6.24 -7.54 -11.90
C ASN A 93 5.84 -7.54 -10.41
N ILE A 94 5.31 -8.66 -9.88
CA ILE A 94 5.02 -8.76 -8.44
C ILE A 94 6.30 -8.57 -7.62
N ARG A 95 7.44 -9.08 -8.07
CA ARG A 95 8.70 -8.96 -7.32
C ARG A 95 9.13 -7.50 -7.14
N GLU A 96 8.85 -6.65 -8.11
CA GLU A 96 9.20 -5.23 -8.10
C GLU A 96 8.29 -4.39 -7.20
N THR A 97 7.07 -4.86 -6.87
CA THR A 97 6.15 -4.13 -5.97
C THR A 97 6.45 -4.40 -4.50
N ASP A 98 5.99 -3.51 -3.61
CA ASP A 98 6.20 -3.62 -2.15
C ASP A 98 5.02 -4.27 -1.43
N ALA A 99 3.82 -4.20 -2.02
CA ALA A 99 2.60 -4.79 -1.48
C ALA A 99 1.69 -5.30 -2.62
N ILE A 100 0.72 -6.14 -2.29
CA ILE A 100 -0.21 -6.77 -3.23
C ILE A 100 -1.65 -6.35 -2.90
N LEU A 101 -2.37 -5.84 -3.90
CA LEU A 101 -3.81 -5.64 -3.88
C LEU A 101 -4.45 -6.79 -4.65
N HIS A 102 -4.97 -7.78 -3.95
CA HIS A 102 -5.52 -8.98 -4.54
C HIS A 102 -7.03 -8.83 -4.75
N VAL A 103 -7.45 -8.56 -5.99
CA VAL A 103 -8.85 -8.40 -6.38
C VAL A 103 -9.52 -9.75 -6.57
N LEU A 104 -10.63 -9.96 -5.86
CA LEU A 104 -11.44 -11.17 -5.88
C LEU A 104 -12.85 -10.87 -6.35
N ARG A 105 -13.40 -11.71 -7.21
CA ARG A 105 -14.78 -11.60 -7.66
C ARG A 105 -15.73 -12.16 -6.59
N CYS A 106 -16.50 -11.27 -5.98
CA CYS A 106 -17.48 -11.58 -4.93
C CYS A 106 -18.90 -11.18 -5.36
N PHE A 107 -19.24 -11.33 -6.66
CA PHE A 107 -20.57 -11.02 -7.20
C PHE A 107 -20.98 -12.02 -8.27
N ASP A 108 -22.27 -12.25 -8.39
CA ASP A 108 -22.87 -13.08 -9.43
C ASP A 108 -23.30 -12.15 -10.59
N ASP A 109 -22.89 -12.47 -11.83
CA ASP A 109 -23.30 -11.79 -13.06
C ASP A 109 -23.17 -12.78 -14.23
N ASP A 110 -24.29 -13.14 -14.84
CA ASP A 110 -24.36 -14.10 -15.93
C ASP A 110 -23.74 -13.57 -17.22
N ASN A 111 -23.62 -12.24 -17.37
CA ASN A 111 -23.01 -11.59 -18.54
C ASN A 111 -21.48 -11.57 -18.46
N VAL A 112 -20.89 -11.85 -17.28
CA VAL A 112 -19.45 -11.87 -17.07
C VAL A 112 -18.98 -13.31 -16.90
N THR A 113 -18.36 -13.86 -17.92
CA THR A 113 -17.85 -15.24 -17.88
C THR A 113 -16.74 -15.40 -16.84
N HIS A 114 -16.84 -16.43 -15.99
CA HIS A 114 -15.74 -16.83 -15.09
C HIS A 114 -14.83 -17.86 -15.78
N VAL A 115 -13.52 -17.77 -15.55
CA VAL A 115 -12.52 -18.65 -16.19
C VAL A 115 -12.79 -20.13 -15.88
N ASP A 116 -13.21 -20.43 -14.64
CA ASP A 116 -13.52 -21.81 -14.20
C ASP A 116 -15.03 -22.13 -14.20
N GLY A 117 -15.86 -21.31 -14.84
CA GLY A 117 -17.31 -21.53 -15.00
C GLY A 117 -18.18 -21.30 -13.77
N THR A 118 -17.60 -21.26 -12.56
CA THR A 118 -18.33 -21.01 -11.31
C THR A 118 -17.61 -19.97 -10.46
N ILE A 119 -18.37 -19.16 -9.73
CA ILE A 119 -17.80 -18.11 -8.86
C ILE A 119 -17.42 -18.76 -7.53
N ASN A 120 -16.13 -18.69 -7.20
CA ASN A 120 -15.60 -19.16 -5.93
C ASN A 120 -14.33 -18.32 -5.58
N PRO A 121 -14.48 -17.22 -4.85
CA PRO A 121 -13.37 -16.34 -4.53
C PRO A 121 -12.28 -16.99 -3.67
N LEU A 122 -12.62 -18.02 -2.88
CA LEU A 122 -11.63 -18.78 -2.13
C LEU A 122 -10.71 -19.58 -3.06
N ARG A 123 -11.27 -20.33 -3.98
CA ARG A 123 -10.50 -21.05 -5.01
C ARG A 123 -9.65 -20.08 -5.83
N ASP A 124 -10.19 -18.93 -6.20
CA ASP A 124 -9.51 -17.94 -7.02
C ASP A 124 -8.31 -17.33 -6.27
N LYS A 125 -8.47 -17.08 -4.94
CA LYS A 125 -7.38 -16.71 -4.04
C LYS A 125 -6.29 -17.80 -4.00
N GLU A 126 -6.69 -19.04 -3.77
CA GLU A 126 -5.78 -20.18 -3.63
C GLU A 126 -4.96 -20.44 -4.91
N ILE A 127 -5.53 -20.22 -6.10
CA ILE A 127 -4.80 -20.33 -7.37
C ILE A 127 -3.62 -19.37 -7.42
N ILE A 128 -3.82 -18.11 -7.06
CA ILE A 128 -2.74 -17.10 -7.05
C ILE A 128 -1.74 -17.40 -5.95
N ASP A 129 -2.21 -17.68 -4.74
CA ASP A 129 -1.33 -18.00 -3.61
C ASP A 129 -0.42 -19.22 -3.92
N TYR A 130 -0.98 -20.25 -4.52
CA TYR A 130 -0.24 -21.46 -4.88
C TYR A 130 0.88 -21.18 -5.90
N GLU A 131 0.60 -20.40 -6.94
CA GLU A 131 1.60 -20.02 -7.94
C GLU A 131 2.76 -19.21 -7.33
N LEU A 132 2.44 -18.28 -6.41
CA LEU A 132 3.45 -17.50 -5.70
C LEU A 132 4.27 -18.36 -4.73
N GLN A 133 3.62 -19.27 -4.01
CA GLN A 133 4.26 -20.18 -3.05
C GLN A 133 5.22 -21.15 -3.74
N ILE A 134 4.85 -21.74 -4.87
CA ILE A 134 5.74 -22.60 -5.66
C ILE A 134 7.00 -21.83 -6.07
N LYS A 135 6.84 -20.59 -6.52
CA LYS A 135 7.98 -19.77 -6.93
C LYS A 135 8.89 -19.39 -5.77
N ASP A 136 8.31 -19.14 -4.62
CA ASP A 136 9.08 -18.88 -3.39
C ASP A 136 9.80 -20.13 -2.92
N LEU A 137 9.17 -21.31 -2.98
CA LEU A 137 9.79 -22.58 -2.64
C LEU A 137 11.01 -22.86 -3.51
N ASP A 138 10.92 -22.65 -4.82
CA ASP A 138 12.06 -22.70 -5.74
C ASP A 138 13.21 -21.79 -5.31
N THR A 139 12.87 -20.56 -4.88
CA THR A 139 13.86 -19.57 -4.47
C THR A 139 14.53 -19.97 -3.17
N VAL A 140 13.74 -20.44 -2.20
CA VAL A 140 14.21 -20.94 -0.90
C VAL A 140 15.10 -22.18 -1.07
N ASP A 141 14.71 -23.16 -1.88
CA ASP A 141 15.49 -24.37 -2.10
C ASP A 141 16.86 -24.08 -2.73
N ARG A 142 16.92 -23.21 -3.74
CA ARG A 142 18.21 -22.76 -4.31
C ARG A 142 19.08 -22.05 -3.27
N SER A 143 18.47 -21.21 -2.43
CA SER A 143 19.19 -20.49 -1.37
C SER A 143 19.70 -21.45 -0.31
N ILE A 144 18.94 -22.47 0.08
CA ILE A 144 19.38 -23.53 1.01
C ILE A 144 20.61 -24.26 0.46
N GLN A 145 20.56 -24.72 -0.80
CA GLN A 145 21.69 -25.43 -1.43
C GLN A 145 22.99 -24.61 -1.41
N LYS A 146 22.88 -23.29 -1.64
CA LYS A 146 24.02 -22.36 -1.60
C LYS A 146 24.53 -22.14 -0.18
N THR A 147 23.62 -21.86 0.76
CA THR A 147 23.95 -21.49 2.14
C THR A 147 24.43 -22.67 2.96
N GLN A 148 23.90 -23.88 2.72
CA GLN A 148 24.28 -25.10 3.43
C GLN A 148 25.76 -25.43 3.31
N LYS A 149 26.33 -25.24 2.11
CA LYS A 149 27.77 -25.42 1.88
C LYS A 149 28.62 -24.43 2.70
N GLN A 150 28.20 -23.19 2.79
CA GLN A 150 28.87 -22.15 3.57
C GLN A 150 28.76 -22.39 5.08
N ALA A 151 27.58 -22.79 5.55
CA ALA A 151 27.34 -23.07 6.96
C ALA A 151 28.15 -24.26 7.49
N GLN A 152 28.47 -25.26 6.62
CA GLN A 152 29.25 -26.46 6.98
C GLN A 152 30.77 -26.21 6.98
N THR A 153 31.29 -25.28 6.17
CA THR A 153 32.72 -25.18 5.89
C THR A 153 33.49 -24.23 6.80
N GLY A 154 32.86 -23.42 7.70
CA GLY A 154 33.66 -22.40 8.37
C GLY A 154 33.15 -21.80 9.67
N GLY A 155 32.12 -22.38 10.27
CA GLY A 155 31.62 -21.82 11.55
C GLY A 155 30.98 -20.42 11.39
N ASP A 156 30.66 -19.99 10.18
CA ASP A 156 30.03 -18.71 9.87
C ASP A 156 28.65 -18.64 10.52
N LYS A 157 28.55 -17.81 11.57
CA LYS A 157 27.29 -17.61 12.31
C LYS A 157 26.19 -17.02 11.44
N THR A 158 26.56 -16.18 10.48
CA THR A 158 25.62 -15.53 9.56
C THR A 158 25.02 -16.56 8.61
N ALA A 159 25.81 -17.47 8.07
CA ALA A 159 25.35 -18.54 7.21
C ALA A 159 24.44 -19.54 7.96
N LYS A 160 24.73 -19.82 9.23
CA LYS A 160 23.88 -20.68 10.06
C LYS A 160 22.52 -20.03 10.32
N LEU A 161 22.50 -18.77 10.70
CA LEU A 161 21.25 -18.02 10.90
C LEU A 161 20.42 -17.96 9.61
N ALA A 162 21.08 -17.68 8.47
CA ALA A 162 20.41 -17.66 7.19
C ALA A 162 19.80 -19.02 6.83
N LEU A 163 20.48 -20.11 7.12
CA LEU A 163 19.96 -21.47 6.91
C LEU A 163 18.73 -21.74 7.79
N GLU A 164 18.75 -21.34 9.07
CA GLU A 164 17.61 -21.49 9.97
C GLU A 164 16.37 -20.72 9.47
N VAL A 165 16.54 -19.47 9.03
CA VAL A 165 15.47 -18.67 8.44
C VAL A 165 14.90 -19.34 7.18
N LEU A 166 15.78 -19.84 6.29
CA LEU A 166 15.38 -20.52 5.07
C LEU A 166 14.60 -21.83 5.36
N LEU A 167 14.99 -22.58 6.37
CA LEU A 167 14.29 -23.82 6.76
C LEU A 167 12.90 -23.53 7.36
N LYS A 168 12.76 -22.45 8.14
CA LYS A 168 11.44 -21.98 8.63
C LYS A 168 10.52 -21.63 7.46
N TYR A 169 11.01 -20.89 6.46
CA TYR A 169 10.24 -20.56 5.26
C TYR A 169 9.87 -21.80 4.43
N LYS A 170 10.82 -22.70 4.22
CA LYS A 170 10.57 -23.95 3.51
C LYS A 170 9.44 -24.74 4.15
N SER A 171 9.49 -24.93 5.47
CA SER A 171 8.47 -25.65 6.21
C SER A 171 7.08 -25.03 6.08
N ALA A 172 6.97 -23.68 6.10
CA ALA A 172 5.69 -23.00 5.93
C ALA A 172 5.15 -23.16 4.50
N LEU A 173 6.00 -22.94 3.49
CA LEU A 173 5.62 -23.04 2.07
C LEU A 173 5.21 -24.48 1.68
N GLU A 174 5.89 -25.51 2.18
CA GLU A 174 5.52 -26.91 1.98
C GLU A 174 4.17 -27.28 2.61
N GLN A 175 3.74 -26.54 3.64
CA GLN A 175 2.41 -26.66 4.26
C GLN A 175 1.34 -25.80 3.54
N GLY A 176 1.65 -25.18 2.43
CA GLY A 176 0.74 -24.28 1.72
C GLY A 176 0.50 -22.94 2.44
N LYS A 177 1.39 -22.55 3.36
CA LYS A 177 1.31 -21.26 4.07
C LYS A 177 2.20 -20.22 3.40
N ALA A 178 1.73 -18.99 3.35
CA ALA A 178 2.50 -17.88 2.82
C ALA A 178 3.72 -17.54 3.72
N ALA A 179 4.83 -17.08 3.14
CA ALA A 179 6.03 -16.71 3.90
C ALA A 179 5.75 -15.65 4.98
N ARG A 180 4.82 -14.71 4.74
CA ARG A 180 4.41 -13.67 5.71
C ARG A 180 3.81 -14.22 7.02
N THR A 181 3.40 -15.48 7.06
CA THR A 181 2.89 -16.10 8.30
C THR A 181 3.99 -16.59 9.23
N VAL A 182 5.24 -16.65 8.75
CA VAL A 182 6.39 -17.06 9.57
C VAL A 182 6.79 -15.94 10.51
N GLN A 183 6.85 -16.24 11.79
CA GLN A 183 7.28 -15.30 12.83
C GLN A 183 8.79 -15.42 13.08
N PHE A 184 9.47 -14.28 13.22
CA PHE A 184 10.88 -14.18 13.60
C PHE A 184 10.99 -13.35 14.86
N GLU A 185 11.86 -13.79 15.78
CA GLU A 185 12.00 -13.18 17.09
C GLU A 185 13.12 -12.12 17.13
N THR A 186 14.14 -12.28 16.30
CA THR A 186 15.33 -11.44 16.34
C THR A 186 15.39 -10.47 15.15
N LYS A 187 16.05 -9.32 15.37
CA LYS A 187 16.29 -8.33 14.30
C LYS A 187 17.16 -8.89 13.17
N ASP A 188 18.07 -9.81 13.50
CA ASP A 188 18.96 -10.42 12.52
C ASP A 188 18.21 -11.42 11.62
N GLU A 189 17.30 -12.23 12.18
CA GLU A 189 16.39 -13.07 11.40
C GLU A 189 15.53 -12.23 10.46
N LEU A 190 14.93 -11.14 10.97
CA LEU A 190 14.12 -10.23 10.16
C LEU A 190 14.90 -9.58 9.03
N LYS A 191 16.19 -9.28 9.25
CA LYS A 191 17.06 -8.74 8.21
C LYS A 191 17.29 -9.76 7.11
N VAL A 192 17.66 -10.99 7.46
CA VAL A 192 17.84 -12.09 6.51
C VAL A 192 16.54 -12.37 5.75
N ALA A 193 15.41 -12.42 6.45
CA ALA A 193 14.09 -12.63 5.85
C ALA A 193 13.75 -11.60 4.76
N LYS A 194 14.06 -10.33 5.01
CA LYS A 194 13.84 -9.24 4.03
C LYS A 194 14.72 -9.35 2.79
N GLU A 195 15.96 -9.79 2.95
CA GLU A 195 16.94 -9.93 1.85
C GLU A 195 16.58 -11.06 0.86
N LEU A 196 15.66 -11.96 1.22
CA LEU A 196 15.21 -13.04 0.33
C LEU A 196 14.19 -12.60 -0.72
N PHE A 197 13.55 -11.44 -0.55
CA PHE A 197 12.55 -10.88 -1.48
C PHE A 197 11.48 -11.89 -1.93
N LEU A 198 10.97 -12.70 -0.98
CA LEU A 198 9.94 -13.68 -1.26
C LEU A 198 8.62 -12.97 -1.64
N LEU A 199 7.94 -13.53 -2.65
CA LEU A 199 6.69 -12.97 -3.17
C LEU A 199 5.57 -13.04 -2.13
N THR A 200 5.45 -14.19 -1.44
CA THR A 200 4.42 -14.41 -0.42
C THR A 200 4.77 -13.78 0.94
N ASN A 201 5.95 -13.14 1.07
CA ASN A 201 6.30 -12.35 2.26
C ASN A 201 5.78 -10.91 2.19
N LYS A 202 5.32 -10.47 1.01
CA LYS A 202 4.75 -9.15 0.82
C LYS A 202 3.41 -9.01 1.55
N PRO A 203 3.11 -7.83 2.14
CA PRO A 203 1.80 -7.54 2.70
C PRO A 203 0.72 -7.60 1.61
N VAL A 204 -0.46 -8.11 1.96
CA VAL A 204 -1.59 -8.29 1.04
C VAL A 204 -2.84 -7.61 1.58
N LEU A 205 -3.55 -6.90 0.70
CA LEU A 205 -4.91 -6.41 0.90
C LEU A 205 -5.83 -7.20 -0.06
N TYR A 206 -6.81 -7.90 0.48
CA TYR A 206 -7.84 -8.55 -0.33
C TYR A 206 -8.95 -7.57 -0.66
N VAL A 207 -9.15 -7.31 -1.94
CA VAL A 207 -10.18 -6.40 -2.46
C VAL A 207 -11.33 -7.25 -2.98
N CYS A 208 -12.38 -7.40 -2.18
CA CYS A 208 -13.60 -8.11 -2.55
C CYS A 208 -14.48 -7.20 -3.43
N ASN A 209 -14.46 -7.44 -4.74
CA ASN A 209 -15.32 -6.76 -5.67
C ASN A 209 -16.71 -7.38 -5.64
N VAL A 210 -17.70 -6.61 -5.16
CA VAL A 210 -19.08 -7.04 -4.94
C VAL A 210 -20.06 -6.35 -5.90
N ASP A 211 -21.31 -6.82 -5.92
CA ASP A 211 -22.43 -6.10 -6.53
C ASP A 211 -22.83 -4.85 -5.73
N GLU A 212 -23.68 -4.01 -6.31
CA GLU A 212 -24.13 -2.74 -5.71
C GLU A 212 -24.84 -2.96 -4.36
N ALA A 213 -25.71 -3.97 -4.25
CA ALA A 213 -26.47 -4.25 -3.04
C ALA A 213 -25.56 -4.68 -1.86
N SER A 214 -24.41 -5.23 -2.17
CA SER A 214 -23.43 -5.72 -1.17
C SER A 214 -22.33 -4.71 -0.84
N ALA A 215 -22.36 -3.49 -1.41
CA ALA A 215 -21.27 -2.51 -1.30
C ALA A 215 -20.99 -2.04 0.14
N ILE A 216 -22.00 -2.04 1.01
CA ILE A 216 -21.90 -1.60 2.41
C ILE A 216 -21.57 -2.78 3.33
N THR A 217 -22.36 -3.85 3.26
CA THR A 217 -22.32 -4.94 4.25
C THR A 217 -21.51 -6.15 3.79
N GLY A 218 -21.23 -6.27 2.49
CA GLY A 218 -20.69 -7.47 1.90
C GLY A 218 -21.76 -8.55 1.69
N ASN A 219 -21.32 -9.75 1.36
CA ASN A 219 -22.17 -10.91 1.07
C ASN A 219 -21.48 -12.23 1.49
N LYS A 220 -22.12 -13.36 1.19
CA LYS A 220 -21.61 -14.71 1.49
C LYS A 220 -20.17 -14.95 1.00
N TYR A 221 -19.78 -14.36 -0.11
CA TYR A 221 -18.44 -14.50 -0.69
C TYR A 221 -17.39 -13.73 0.12
N VAL A 222 -17.77 -12.54 0.59
CA VAL A 222 -16.90 -11.75 1.48
C VAL A 222 -16.65 -12.46 2.79
N GLU A 223 -17.70 -13.06 3.39
CA GLU A 223 -17.56 -13.83 4.64
C GLU A 223 -16.67 -15.08 4.44
N MET A 224 -16.78 -15.75 3.29
CA MET A 224 -15.91 -16.86 2.94
C MET A 224 -14.44 -16.45 2.93
N ILE A 225 -14.11 -15.31 2.33
CA ILE A 225 -12.73 -14.77 2.32
C ILE A 225 -12.32 -14.32 3.72
N ARG A 226 -13.20 -13.66 4.47
CA ARG A 226 -12.90 -13.20 5.84
C ARG A 226 -12.49 -14.34 6.76
N GLU A 227 -13.19 -15.45 6.70
CA GLU A 227 -12.83 -16.64 7.48
C GLU A 227 -11.52 -17.28 6.99
N ALA A 228 -11.30 -17.36 5.68
CA ALA A 228 -10.11 -17.96 5.10
C ALA A 228 -8.81 -17.20 5.42
N VAL A 229 -8.88 -15.87 5.56
CA VAL A 229 -7.68 -15.03 5.81
C VAL A 229 -7.53 -14.60 7.27
N LYS A 230 -8.37 -15.08 8.16
CA LYS A 230 -8.39 -14.72 9.59
C LYS A 230 -7.05 -14.96 10.28
N GLU A 231 -6.43 -16.10 10.01
CA GLU A 231 -5.12 -16.43 10.58
C GLU A 231 -3.96 -15.64 9.95
N GLU A 232 -4.15 -15.11 8.74
CA GLU A 232 -3.14 -14.27 8.07
C GLU A 232 -3.08 -12.85 8.65
N GLY A 233 -4.12 -12.41 9.38
CA GLY A 233 -4.26 -11.03 9.83
C GLY A 233 -4.37 -10.02 8.67
N ALA A 234 -4.74 -10.49 7.48
CA ALA A 234 -4.82 -9.68 6.28
C ALA A 234 -6.03 -8.75 6.31
N VAL A 235 -5.87 -7.57 5.71
CA VAL A 235 -6.95 -6.59 5.58
C VAL A 235 -7.85 -6.97 4.41
N ILE A 236 -9.17 -6.85 4.61
CA ILE A 236 -10.18 -7.02 3.57
C ILE A 236 -10.86 -5.68 3.31
N LEU A 237 -11.02 -5.35 2.05
CA LEU A 237 -11.75 -4.17 1.60
C LEU A 237 -12.89 -4.60 0.66
N ILE A 238 -14.09 -4.11 0.91
CA ILE A 238 -15.25 -4.31 0.05
C ILE A 238 -15.35 -3.12 -0.91
N VAL A 239 -15.40 -3.38 -2.21
CA VAL A 239 -15.54 -2.36 -3.25
C VAL A 239 -16.52 -2.86 -4.30
N ALA A 240 -17.44 -2.01 -4.77
CA ALA A 240 -18.30 -2.31 -5.91
C ALA A 240 -17.74 -1.56 -7.14
N ALA A 241 -16.95 -2.24 -7.97
CA ALA A 241 -16.25 -1.62 -9.10
C ALA A 241 -17.20 -0.94 -10.10
N LYS A 242 -18.45 -1.41 -10.20
CA LYS A 242 -19.49 -0.79 -11.04
C LYS A 242 -19.90 0.57 -10.50
N ILE A 243 -20.17 0.68 -9.18
CA ILE A 243 -20.44 1.96 -8.51
C ILE A 243 -19.27 2.93 -8.71
N GLU A 244 -18.03 2.46 -8.56
CA GLU A 244 -16.86 3.30 -8.75
C GLU A 244 -16.73 3.84 -10.17
N SER A 245 -17.14 3.05 -11.18
CA SER A 245 -17.19 3.52 -12.57
C SER A 245 -18.24 4.63 -12.75
N GLU A 246 -19.40 4.52 -12.13
CA GLU A 246 -20.46 5.53 -12.18
C GLU A 246 -20.02 6.82 -11.46
N ILE A 247 -19.38 6.71 -10.29
CA ILE A 247 -18.80 7.85 -9.55
C ILE A 247 -17.76 8.58 -10.41
N ALA A 248 -16.98 7.85 -11.19
CA ALA A 248 -15.93 8.42 -12.04
C ALA A 248 -16.48 9.25 -13.21
N GLU A 249 -17.75 9.07 -13.59
CA GLU A 249 -18.44 9.84 -14.67
C GLU A 249 -18.92 11.21 -14.19
N PHE A 250 -19.11 11.43 -12.89
CA PHE A 250 -19.52 12.73 -12.35
C PHE A 250 -18.39 13.76 -12.43
N GLU A 251 -18.71 14.96 -12.90
CA GLU A 251 -17.73 16.03 -13.10
C GLU A 251 -17.39 16.75 -11.79
N THR A 252 -18.41 16.98 -10.94
CA THR A 252 -18.24 17.79 -9.74
C THR A 252 -18.15 16.95 -8.46
N TYR A 253 -17.50 17.51 -7.43
CA TYR A 253 -17.45 16.91 -6.11
C TYR A 253 -18.83 16.75 -5.49
N ASP A 254 -19.69 17.77 -5.64
CA ASP A 254 -21.03 17.78 -5.04
C ASP A 254 -21.92 16.68 -5.63
N GLU A 255 -21.89 16.47 -6.95
CA GLU A 255 -22.61 15.37 -7.60
C GLU A 255 -22.18 14.01 -7.07
N ARG A 256 -20.88 13.78 -6.92
CA ARG A 256 -20.34 12.55 -6.34
C ARG A 256 -20.80 12.35 -4.91
N GLN A 257 -20.78 13.41 -4.11
CA GLN A 257 -21.19 13.33 -2.71
C GLN A 257 -22.70 13.08 -2.58
N MET A 258 -23.50 13.69 -3.45
CA MET A 258 -24.94 13.41 -3.49
C MET A 258 -25.22 11.95 -3.86
N PHE A 259 -24.56 11.42 -4.87
CA PHE A 259 -24.70 10.02 -5.27
C PHE A 259 -24.25 9.05 -4.15
N LEU A 260 -23.10 9.30 -3.53
CA LEU A 260 -22.62 8.50 -2.40
C LEU A 260 -23.64 8.49 -1.23
N ASN A 261 -24.20 9.65 -0.90
CA ASN A 261 -25.21 9.76 0.15
C ASN A 261 -26.50 8.99 -0.20
N GLU A 262 -26.94 9.03 -1.47
CA GLU A 262 -28.11 8.31 -1.95
C GLU A 262 -27.97 6.80 -1.79
N ILE A 263 -26.78 6.25 -2.06
CA ILE A 263 -26.48 4.82 -1.92
C ILE A 263 -25.99 4.44 -0.50
N GLY A 264 -25.94 5.40 0.43
CA GLY A 264 -25.57 5.18 1.83
C GLY A 264 -24.07 4.96 2.09
N LEU A 265 -23.21 5.43 1.21
CA LEU A 265 -21.75 5.41 1.37
C LEU A 265 -21.25 6.79 1.80
N GLU A 266 -20.40 6.83 2.82
CA GLU A 266 -19.73 8.07 3.28
C GLU A 266 -18.58 8.47 2.33
N GLU A 267 -17.90 7.49 1.76
CA GLU A 267 -16.71 7.66 0.92
C GLU A 267 -16.67 6.58 -0.18
N SER A 268 -16.13 6.92 -1.35
CA SER A 268 -15.96 5.97 -2.45
C SER A 268 -15.04 4.80 -2.06
N GLY A 269 -15.28 3.62 -2.62
CA GLY A 269 -14.43 2.44 -2.43
C GLY A 269 -13.02 2.68 -2.97
N VAL A 270 -12.87 3.46 -4.04
CA VAL A 270 -11.57 3.87 -4.58
C VAL A 270 -10.79 4.69 -3.56
N ASN A 271 -11.38 5.68 -2.91
CA ASN A 271 -10.70 6.45 -1.86
C ASN A 271 -10.28 5.58 -0.68
N ARG A 272 -11.18 4.68 -0.24
CA ARG A 272 -10.87 3.69 0.81
C ARG A 272 -9.73 2.76 0.39
N LEU A 273 -9.69 2.33 -0.88
CA LEU A 273 -8.63 1.49 -1.43
C LEU A 273 -7.28 2.21 -1.42
N ILE A 274 -7.24 3.48 -1.83
CA ILE A 274 -6.03 4.30 -1.82
C ILE A 274 -5.48 4.44 -0.40
N LYS A 275 -6.33 4.80 0.56
CA LYS A 275 -5.96 4.92 1.98
C LYS A 275 -5.47 3.59 2.57
N ALA A 276 -6.15 2.48 2.22
CA ALA A 276 -5.76 1.15 2.66
C ALA A 276 -4.43 0.70 2.07
N ALA A 277 -4.18 0.96 0.78
CA ALA A 277 -2.91 0.68 0.11
C ALA A 277 -1.75 1.48 0.73
N TYR A 278 -1.96 2.77 1.01
CA TYR A 278 -1.01 3.62 1.69
C TYR A 278 -0.63 3.09 3.07
N LYS A 279 -1.62 2.68 3.85
CA LYS A 279 -1.45 2.08 5.17
C LYS A 279 -0.77 0.71 5.11
N LEU A 280 -1.10 -0.11 4.09
CA LEU A 280 -0.50 -1.42 3.85
C LEU A 280 1.01 -1.33 3.61
N LEU A 281 1.45 -0.27 2.93
CA LEU A 281 2.86 0.06 2.72
C LEU A 281 3.55 0.62 3.98
N ASN A 282 2.83 0.68 5.11
CA ASN A 282 3.32 1.25 6.36
C ASN A 282 3.76 2.73 6.21
N LEU A 283 3.02 3.48 5.40
CA LEU A 283 3.25 4.89 5.14
C LEU A 283 2.39 5.77 6.04
N GLU A 284 2.95 6.88 6.43
CA GLU A 284 2.30 7.98 7.14
C GLU A 284 2.65 9.32 6.49
N THR A 285 1.97 10.38 6.90
CA THR A 285 2.10 11.71 6.30
C THR A 285 2.44 12.74 7.36
N TYR A 286 3.50 13.53 7.15
CA TYR A 286 3.67 14.80 7.83
C TYR A 286 3.42 15.95 6.85
N ILE A 287 3.16 17.16 7.37
CA ILE A 287 2.75 18.31 6.57
C ILE A 287 3.76 19.46 6.79
N THR A 288 4.13 20.12 5.72
CA THR A 288 4.75 21.45 5.79
C THR A 288 3.71 22.48 5.41
N ALA A 289 3.56 23.52 6.21
CA ALA A 289 2.49 24.50 6.07
C ALA A 289 3.06 25.91 6.03
N GLY A 290 2.78 26.64 4.95
CA GLY A 290 3.22 28.01 4.74
C GLY A 290 2.47 28.68 3.61
N GLU A 291 2.60 30.02 3.46
CA GLU A 291 1.96 30.80 2.40
C GLU A 291 2.31 30.33 0.97
N PRO A 292 3.54 29.89 0.65
CA PRO A 292 3.85 29.38 -0.68
C PRO A 292 3.12 28.06 -0.98
N GLU A 293 3.08 27.15 -0.01
CA GLU A 293 2.41 25.86 -0.16
C GLU A 293 2.04 25.23 1.20
N VAL A 294 0.93 24.48 1.16
CA VAL A 294 0.63 23.42 2.15
C VAL A 294 0.89 22.09 1.45
N ARG A 295 1.85 21.33 1.98
CA ARG A 295 2.29 20.10 1.33
C ARG A 295 2.36 18.93 2.27
N ALA A 296 1.81 17.80 1.83
CA ALA A 296 1.94 16.51 2.47
C ALA A 296 3.19 15.77 1.99
N TRP A 297 3.90 15.15 2.91
CA TRP A 297 5.11 14.38 2.66
C TRP A 297 4.95 12.96 3.18
N THR A 298 5.19 11.99 2.31
CA THR A 298 5.14 10.57 2.65
C THR A 298 6.39 10.14 3.39
N TYR A 299 6.22 9.39 4.48
CA TYR A 299 7.33 8.75 5.17
C TYR A 299 6.93 7.35 5.67
N VAL A 300 7.92 6.51 5.95
CA VAL A 300 7.69 5.19 6.55
C VAL A 300 7.44 5.35 8.04
N LYS A 301 6.36 4.80 8.55
CA LYS A 301 5.99 4.82 9.97
C LYS A 301 7.16 4.43 10.86
N GLY A 302 7.36 5.19 11.94
CA GLY A 302 8.46 5.00 12.88
C GLY A 302 9.76 5.70 12.47
N SER A 303 9.78 6.46 11.36
CA SER A 303 10.92 7.27 10.96
C SER A 303 11.18 8.40 11.95
N LYS A 304 12.46 8.72 12.16
CA LYS A 304 12.90 9.83 12.98
C LYS A 304 12.91 11.14 12.19
N ALA A 305 12.87 12.27 12.89
CA ALA A 305 12.83 13.60 12.29
C ALA A 305 13.92 13.85 11.22
N PRO A 306 15.21 13.43 11.39
CA PRO A 306 16.20 13.59 10.33
C PRO A 306 15.85 12.83 9.06
N GLN A 307 15.32 11.59 9.17
CA GLN A 307 14.90 10.79 8.03
C GLN A 307 13.74 11.44 7.28
N CYS A 308 12.77 12.01 8.02
CA CYS A 308 11.68 12.77 7.44
C CYS A 308 12.16 14.06 6.77
N ALA A 309 13.14 14.76 7.34
CA ALA A 309 13.80 15.89 6.67
C ALA A 309 14.47 15.47 5.35
N GLY A 310 15.06 14.26 5.33
CA GLY A 310 15.66 13.63 4.14
C GLY A 310 14.68 13.36 3.01
N VAL A 311 13.39 13.19 3.31
CA VAL A 311 12.33 13.06 2.29
C VAL A 311 12.19 14.35 1.46
N ILE A 312 12.42 15.51 2.06
CA ILE A 312 12.42 16.80 1.34
C ILE A 312 13.70 16.92 0.50
N HIS A 313 14.84 16.74 1.13
CA HIS A 313 16.15 16.79 0.48
C HIS A 313 17.22 16.11 1.34
N THR A 314 18.17 15.41 0.71
CA THR A 314 19.24 14.69 1.42
C THR A 314 20.12 15.60 2.30
N ASP A 315 20.28 16.86 1.92
CA ASP A 315 21.03 17.83 2.72
C ASP A 315 20.32 18.21 4.01
N PHE A 316 18.98 18.18 4.02
CA PHE A 316 18.19 18.42 5.24
C PHE A 316 18.41 17.31 6.27
N GLU A 317 18.57 16.06 5.82
CA GLU A 317 18.92 14.94 6.71
C GLU A 317 20.35 15.09 7.27
N LYS A 318 21.33 15.35 6.39
CA LYS A 318 22.73 15.49 6.77
C LYS A 318 22.98 16.68 7.70
N GLY A 319 22.38 17.81 7.38
CA GLY A 319 22.51 19.06 8.14
C GLY A 319 21.50 19.25 9.25
N PHE A 320 20.69 18.21 9.58
CA PHE A 320 19.59 18.34 10.55
C PHE A 320 20.06 18.84 11.91
N ILE A 321 19.43 19.91 12.38
CA ILE A 321 19.66 20.50 13.71
C ILE A 321 18.49 20.16 14.65
N ARG A 322 17.26 20.52 14.27
CA ARG A 322 16.04 20.30 15.02
C ARG A 322 14.81 20.42 14.12
N ALA A 323 13.67 19.93 14.59
CA ALA A 323 12.37 20.16 13.98
C ALA A 323 11.49 20.96 14.92
N GLU A 324 10.79 21.95 14.39
CA GLU A 324 9.67 22.61 15.06
C GLU A 324 8.41 21.84 14.66
N VAL A 325 7.66 21.36 15.65
CA VAL A 325 6.54 20.42 15.43
C VAL A 325 5.28 21.00 16.07
N ILE A 326 4.21 21.05 15.29
CA ILE A 326 2.86 21.39 15.75
C ILE A 326 1.96 20.19 15.47
N LYS A 327 1.17 19.79 16.47
CA LYS A 327 0.15 18.77 16.23
C LYS A 327 -0.98 19.34 15.40
N TYR A 328 -1.47 18.58 14.40
CA TYR A 328 -2.55 19.03 13.53
C TYR A 328 -3.74 19.58 14.31
N ASN A 329 -4.21 18.88 15.35
CA ASN A 329 -5.34 19.33 16.15
C ASN A 329 -5.08 20.65 16.89
N ASP A 330 -3.85 20.88 17.37
CA ASP A 330 -3.47 22.16 17.98
C ASP A 330 -3.50 23.29 16.94
N TYR A 331 -3.02 23.03 15.70
CA TYR A 331 -3.09 24.04 14.63
C TYR A 331 -4.53 24.41 14.29
N ILE A 332 -5.41 23.43 14.15
CA ILE A 332 -6.85 23.67 13.87
C ILE A 332 -7.51 24.46 15.02
N GLN A 333 -7.17 24.14 16.27
CA GLN A 333 -7.72 24.81 17.45
C GLN A 333 -7.28 26.28 17.54
N TYR A 334 -6.01 26.57 17.36
CA TYR A 334 -5.44 27.89 17.49
C TYR A 334 -5.39 28.70 16.19
N LYS A 335 -5.64 28.09 15.04
CA LYS A 335 -5.81 28.67 13.70
C LYS A 335 -4.58 29.37 13.11
N SER A 336 -3.47 29.48 13.83
CA SER A 336 -2.22 30.04 13.30
C SER A 336 -1.01 29.55 14.08
N GLU A 337 0.14 29.51 13.43
CA GLU A 337 1.42 29.14 14.06
C GLU A 337 1.78 30.07 15.22
N ALA A 338 1.52 31.38 15.09
CA ALA A 338 1.77 32.35 16.13
C ALA A 338 0.97 32.06 17.41
N ALA A 339 -0.34 31.78 17.27
CA ALA A 339 -1.20 31.45 18.39
C ALA A 339 -0.86 30.10 19.03
N VAL A 340 -0.46 29.11 18.23
CA VAL A 340 0.06 27.82 18.74
C VAL A 340 1.31 28.04 19.59
N LYS A 341 2.23 28.89 19.14
CA LYS A 341 3.46 29.22 19.85
C LYS A 341 3.17 29.97 21.16
N GLU A 342 2.28 30.94 21.15
CA GLU A 342 1.84 31.66 22.35
C GLU A 342 1.19 30.73 23.37
N ALA A 343 0.44 29.73 22.91
CA ALA A 343 -0.16 28.69 23.75
C ALA A 343 0.85 27.65 24.26
N GLY A 344 2.13 27.75 23.90
CA GLY A 344 3.18 26.82 24.32
C GLY A 344 3.03 25.43 23.70
N LYS A 345 2.36 25.31 22.53
CA LYS A 345 2.08 24.06 21.83
C LYS A 345 3.04 23.78 20.66
N LEU A 346 3.98 24.68 20.40
CA LEU A 346 5.07 24.45 19.46
C LEU A 346 6.15 23.61 20.13
N GLY A 347 6.28 22.34 19.70
CA GLY A 347 7.36 21.46 20.12
C GLY A 347 8.68 21.79 19.39
N VAL A 348 9.79 21.63 20.09
CA VAL A 348 11.14 21.69 19.50
C VAL A 348 11.81 20.35 19.72
N GLU A 349 11.94 19.58 18.63
CA GLU A 349 12.29 18.17 18.69
C GLU A 349 13.67 17.89 18.09
N GLY A 350 14.39 16.97 18.71
CA GLY A 350 15.74 16.55 18.31
C GLY A 350 15.75 15.37 17.34
N LYS A 351 16.96 14.80 17.14
CA LYS A 351 17.22 13.71 16.19
C LYS A 351 16.48 12.41 16.50
N GLU A 352 16.12 12.17 17.74
CA GLU A 352 15.47 10.93 18.20
C GLU A 352 13.94 11.00 18.14
N TYR A 353 13.36 12.14 17.78
CA TYR A 353 11.93 12.29 17.67
C TYR A 353 11.36 11.38 16.57
N ILE A 354 10.40 10.54 16.94
CA ILE A 354 9.65 9.68 16.01
C ILE A 354 8.46 10.49 15.52
N VAL A 355 8.45 10.80 14.24
CA VAL A 355 7.40 11.60 13.60
C VAL A 355 6.06 10.88 13.69
N GLN A 356 5.00 11.64 13.96
CA GLN A 356 3.64 11.14 14.05
C GLN A 356 2.82 11.56 12.83
N ASP A 357 1.85 10.73 12.44
CA ASP A 357 0.96 11.04 11.31
C ASP A 357 0.19 12.34 11.56
N GLY A 358 0.28 13.25 10.60
CA GLY A 358 -0.34 14.58 10.66
C GLY A 358 0.48 15.64 11.41
N ASP A 359 1.71 15.35 11.84
CA ASP A 359 2.59 16.38 12.37
C ASP A 359 2.81 17.51 11.33
N ILE A 360 2.65 18.76 11.75
CA ILE A 360 3.04 19.92 10.94
C ILE A 360 4.45 20.29 11.36
N MET A 361 5.39 20.21 10.40
CA MET A 361 6.82 20.26 10.69
C MET A 361 7.55 21.37 9.94
N HIS A 362 8.47 22.01 10.65
CA HIS A 362 9.44 22.91 10.06
C HIS A 362 10.85 22.50 10.47
N PHE A 363 11.68 22.10 9.50
CA PHE A 363 13.04 21.63 9.76
C PHE A 363 14.05 22.77 9.77
N ARG A 364 14.92 22.78 10.77
CA ARG A 364 16.09 23.64 10.85
C ARG A 364 17.32 22.81 10.58
N PHE A 365 18.07 23.20 9.58
CA PHE A 365 19.26 22.49 9.12
C PHE A 365 20.37 23.49 8.78
N ASN A 366 21.59 23.01 8.74
CA ASN A 366 22.76 23.75 8.29
C ASN A 366 23.51 22.90 7.24
N VAL A 367 23.82 23.51 6.08
CA VAL A 367 24.52 22.85 4.96
C VAL A 367 25.94 23.38 4.88
#